data_0a7e860b1cfd83727319a29325349a3e
#
_entry.id   0a7e860b1cfd83727319a29325349a3e
#
_cell.length_a   1.000
_cell.length_b   1.000
_cell.length_c   1.000
_cell.angle_alpha   90.00
_cell.angle_beta   90.00
_cell.angle_gamma   90.00
#
_symmetry.space_group_name_H-M   'P 1'
#
loop_
_entity.id
_entity.type
_entity.pdbx_description
1 polymer ?
#
loop_
_entity_poly.entity_id
_entity_poly.type
_entity_poly.pdbx_seq_one_letter_code
_entity_poly.pdbx_strand_id
1 'polypeptide(L)'
;MRKTIIAALFASSAAVLSLPAVSAIYVDIAPPAPRYEVVPAARAGYVWVPGYWDWRGSRHVWTKGHWERERHGYYYHPNRWVERNGRWSLEKGRWDRERFVDNRGGMGDRDRDGVPNRFDRDKDNDGVPNRVDRAPNNPYRQ
;
A
#
# COMPACT_ATOMS: atom_id res chain seq x y z
N MET A 1 59.60 40.95 -19.47
CA MET A 1 58.18 40.98 -19.15
C MET A 1 57.67 39.53 -19.15
N ARG A 2 57.48 38.94 -17.94
CA ARG A 2 57.00 37.56 -17.81
C ARG A 2 55.53 37.66 -17.43
N LYS A 3 54.62 37.16 -18.27
CA LYS A 3 53.19 37.09 -18.04
C LYS A 3 52.89 35.76 -17.33
N THR A 4 52.50 35.84 -16.07
CA THR A 4 52.05 34.70 -15.28
C THR A 4 50.56 34.49 -15.52
N ILE A 5 50.20 33.33 -16.07
CA ILE A 5 48.78 32.90 -16.25
C ILE A 5 48.41 32.09 -15.02
N ILE A 6 47.47 32.62 -14.23
CA ILE A 6 46.86 31.89 -13.11
C ILE A 6 45.65 31.11 -13.64
N ALA A 7 45.76 29.80 -13.66
CA ALA A 7 44.63 28.92 -13.98
C ALA A 7 43.86 28.66 -12.71
N ALA A 8 42.61 29.14 -12.66
CA ALA A 8 41.68 28.84 -11.57
C ALA A 8 41.04 27.48 -11.81
N LEU A 9 41.32 26.50 -10.96
CA LEU A 9 40.64 25.22 -10.92
C LEU A 9 39.32 25.39 -10.18
N PHE A 10 38.19 25.28 -10.89
CA PHE A 10 36.89 25.13 -10.27
C PHE A 10 36.67 23.66 -9.88
N ALA A 11 36.75 23.38 -8.60
CA ALA A 11 36.36 22.08 -8.03
C ALA A 11 34.84 22.04 -7.90
N SER A 12 34.16 21.36 -8.83
CA SER A 12 32.72 21.06 -8.73
C SER A 12 32.51 19.94 -7.71
N SER A 13 32.12 20.27 -6.50
CA SER A 13 31.64 19.30 -5.51
C SER A 13 30.23 18.84 -5.87
N ALA A 14 30.13 17.64 -6.43
CA ALA A 14 28.84 16.94 -6.60
C ALA A 14 28.34 16.52 -5.22
N ALA A 15 27.31 17.18 -4.69
CA ALA A 15 26.60 16.75 -3.49
C ALA A 15 25.82 15.47 -3.83
N VAL A 16 26.30 14.33 -3.36
CA VAL A 16 25.57 13.05 -3.42
C VAL A 16 24.47 13.11 -2.37
N LEU A 17 23.23 13.33 -2.80
CA LEU A 17 22.05 13.21 -1.96
C LEU A 17 21.85 11.72 -1.63
N SER A 18 22.31 11.31 -0.45
CA SER A 18 22.04 9.98 0.09
C SER A 18 20.54 9.91 0.48
N LEU A 19 19.75 9.24 -0.33
CA LEU A 19 18.39 8.88 0.08
C LEU A 19 18.46 7.89 1.24
N PRO A 20 17.65 8.04 2.31
CA PRO A 20 17.64 7.07 3.38
C PRO A 20 17.18 5.72 2.81
N ALA A 21 18.07 4.73 2.85
CA ALA A 21 17.73 3.36 2.52
C ALA A 21 16.73 2.86 3.59
N VAL A 22 15.47 2.73 3.21
CA VAL A 22 14.50 2.02 4.05
C VAL A 22 14.94 0.56 4.07
N SER A 23 15.57 0.14 5.16
CA SER A 23 16.00 -1.25 5.35
C SER A 23 14.75 -2.13 5.38
N ALA A 24 14.52 -2.89 4.33
CA ALA A 24 13.46 -3.89 4.30
C ALA A 24 13.88 -5.06 5.21
N ILE A 25 13.04 -5.41 6.15
CA ILE A 25 13.23 -6.61 6.99
C ILE A 25 12.81 -7.82 6.15
N TYR A 26 13.75 -8.75 5.92
CA TYR A 26 13.50 -10.02 5.27
C TYR A 26 13.43 -11.14 6.30
N VAL A 27 12.42 -11.98 6.22
CA VAL A 27 12.20 -13.12 7.11
C VAL A 27 11.99 -14.39 6.32
N ASP A 28 12.44 -15.52 6.87
CA ASP A 28 12.32 -16.82 6.21
C ASP A 28 10.99 -17.53 6.56
N ILE A 29 10.26 -16.98 7.54
CA ILE A 29 8.99 -17.53 8.00
C ILE A 29 7.85 -16.84 7.25
N ALA A 30 7.06 -17.62 6.51
CA ALA A 30 5.88 -17.13 5.82
C ALA A 30 4.86 -16.49 6.79
N PRO A 31 4.20 -15.40 6.42
CA PRO A 31 3.10 -14.87 7.22
C PRO A 31 1.95 -15.89 7.26
N PRO A 32 1.25 -16.01 8.39
CA PRO A 32 0.03 -16.79 8.45
C PRO A 32 -1.04 -16.23 7.50
N ALA A 33 -2.09 -17.00 7.21
CA ALA A 33 -3.23 -16.51 6.47
C ALA A 33 -3.82 -15.26 7.13
N PRO A 34 -4.26 -14.25 6.36
CA PRO A 34 -4.92 -13.06 6.91
C PRO A 34 -6.13 -13.45 7.78
N ARG A 35 -6.30 -12.76 8.89
CA ARG A 35 -7.49 -12.95 9.71
C ARG A 35 -8.66 -12.23 9.10
N TYR A 36 -9.81 -12.88 9.10
CA TYR A 36 -11.04 -12.23 8.69
C TYR A 36 -11.44 -11.20 9.75
N GLU A 37 -11.67 -9.98 9.34
CA GLU A 37 -12.24 -8.91 10.16
C GLU A 37 -13.52 -8.40 9.47
N VAL A 38 -14.54 -8.13 10.27
CA VAL A 38 -15.72 -7.45 9.75
C VAL A 38 -15.34 -6.00 9.49
N VAL A 39 -15.45 -5.57 8.24
CA VAL A 39 -15.21 -4.16 7.89
C VAL A 39 -16.41 -3.37 8.45
N PRO A 40 -16.16 -2.35 9.29
CA PRO A 40 -17.23 -1.53 9.82
C PRO A 40 -17.88 -0.69 8.70
N ALA A 41 -19.12 -0.24 8.93
CA ALA A 41 -19.78 0.68 8.00
C ALA A 41 -18.91 1.87 7.61
N ALA A 42 -18.95 2.28 6.35
CA ALA A 42 -18.12 3.36 5.82
C ALA A 42 -18.23 4.64 6.66
N ARG A 43 -17.10 5.29 6.89
CA ARG A 43 -17.01 6.52 7.68
C ARG A 43 -16.54 7.66 6.79
N ALA A 44 -17.35 8.69 6.62
CA ALA A 44 -17.02 9.85 5.80
C ALA A 44 -15.71 10.50 6.21
N GLY A 45 -14.80 10.74 5.25
CA GLY A 45 -13.48 11.32 5.46
C GLY A 45 -12.44 10.36 6.07
N TYR A 46 -12.72 9.05 6.04
CA TYR A 46 -11.80 8.01 6.51
C TYR A 46 -11.70 6.87 5.51
N VAL A 47 -10.54 6.22 5.48
CA VAL A 47 -10.26 5.00 4.74
C VAL A 47 -10.04 3.88 5.73
N TRP A 48 -10.63 2.72 5.48
CA TRP A 48 -10.37 1.53 6.27
C TRP A 48 -9.00 0.95 5.91
N VAL A 49 -8.16 0.80 6.92
CA VAL A 49 -6.88 0.10 6.82
C VAL A 49 -7.09 -1.31 7.31
N PRO A 50 -7.01 -2.34 6.44
CA PRO A 50 -7.21 -3.72 6.84
C PRO A 50 -6.18 -4.17 7.86
N GLY A 51 -6.55 -5.10 8.72
CA GLY A 51 -5.62 -5.77 9.60
C GLY A 51 -4.54 -6.52 8.82
N TYR A 52 -3.38 -6.64 9.42
CA TYR A 52 -2.23 -7.32 8.80
C TYR A 52 -1.34 -7.98 9.85
N TRP A 53 -0.53 -8.94 9.41
CA TRP A 53 0.52 -9.50 10.24
C TRP A 53 1.73 -8.58 10.23
N ASP A 54 2.08 -8.04 11.40
CA ASP A 54 3.32 -7.29 11.61
C ASP A 54 4.43 -8.22 12.08
N TRP A 55 5.69 -7.88 11.80
CA TRP A 55 6.84 -8.63 12.31
C TRP A 55 7.42 -7.94 13.53
N ARG A 56 7.37 -8.62 14.68
CA ARG A 56 7.89 -8.07 15.94
C ARG A 56 8.90 -9.03 16.56
N GLY A 57 10.17 -8.60 16.54
CA GLY A 57 11.28 -9.41 17.02
C GLY A 57 11.48 -10.68 16.19
N SER A 58 10.81 -11.78 16.52
CA SER A 58 10.97 -13.09 15.88
C SER A 58 9.65 -13.75 15.48
N ARG A 59 8.54 -13.02 15.50
CA ARG A 59 7.22 -13.60 15.26
C ARG A 59 6.28 -12.65 14.53
N HIS A 60 5.30 -13.23 13.83
CA HIS A 60 4.16 -12.51 13.29
C HIS A 60 3.16 -12.16 14.41
N VAL A 61 2.77 -10.89 14.50
CA VAL A 61 1.78 -10.37 15.45
C VAL A 61 0.68 -9.68 14.66
N TRP A 62 -0.58 -10.08 14.89
CA TRP A 62 -1.71 -9.46 14.19
C TRP A 62 -1.94 -8.03 14.68
N THR A 63 -1.95 -7.10 13.75
CA THR A 63 -2.38 -5.72 13.95
C THR A 63 -3.78 -5.59 13.37
N LYS A 64 -4.75 -5.20 14.20
CA LYS A 64 -6.15 -5.05 13.79
C LYS A 64 -6.34 -3.92 12.81
N GLY A 65 -7.33 -4.05 11.94
CA GLY A 65 -7.76 -2.98 11.05
C GLY A 65 -8.26 -1.76 11.83
N HIS A 66 -8.11 -0.60 11.23
CA HIS A 66 -8.48 0.68 11.83
C HIS A 66 -8.83 1.73 10.78
N TRP A 67 -9.45 2.81 11.21
CA TRP A 67 -9.75 3.95 10.37
C TRP A 67 -8.58 4.92 10.33
N GLU A 68 -8.12 5.24 9.11
CA GLU A 68 -7.17 6.32 8.84
C GLU A 68 -7.92 7.52 8.26
N ARG A 69 -7.49 8.74 8.60
CA ARG A 69 -8.04 9.93 7.99
C ARG A 69 -7.68 9.99 6.51
N GLU A 70 -8.68 10.18 5.65
CA GLU A 70 -8.47 10.35 4.23
C GLU A 70 -7.55 11.54 3.95
N ARG A 71 -6.63 11.35 2.99
CA ARG A 71 -5.74 12.40 2.50
C ARG A 71 -6.18 12.81 1.10
N HIS A 72 -6.71 14.00 0.98
CA HIS A 72 -7.23 14.51 -0.29
C HIS A 72 -6.18 14.41 -1.42
N GLY A 73 -6.54 13.76 -2.54
CA GLY A 73 -5.64 13.54 -3.67
C GLY A 73 -4.62 12.40 -3.48
N TYR A 74 -4.76 11.61 -2.41
CA TYR A 74 -3.93 10.44 -2.15
C TYR A 74 -4.77 9.19 -1.96
N TYR A 75 -4.19 8.04 -2.30
CA TYR A 75 -4.76 6.71 -2.10
C TYR A 75 -3.92 5.96 -1.08
N TYR A 76 -4.59 5.23 -0.19
CA TYR A 76 -3.89 4.39 0.77
C TYR A 76 -3.53 3.05 0.13
N HIS A 77 -2.25 2.69 0.19
CA HIS A 77 -1.74 1.37 -0.20
C HIS A 77 -1.61 0.53 1.06
N PRO A 78 -2.34 -0.58 1.20
CA PRO A 78 -2.33 -1.38 2.40
C PRO A 78 -0.99 -2.10 2.63
N ASN A 79 -0.76 -2.52 3.88
CA ASN A 79 0.37 -3.37 4.23
C ASN A 79 0.24 -4.71 3.50
N ARG A 80 1.36 -5.22 2.95
CA ARG A 80 1.37 -6.52 2.29
C ARG A 80 2.69 -7.24 2.46
N TRP A 81 2.65 -8.56 2.58
CA TRP A 81 3.81 -9.41 2.54
C TRP A 81 4.14 -9.79 1.09
N VAL A 82 5.41 -9.70 0.74
CA VAL A 82 5.91 -10.06 -0.59
C VAL A 82 7.01 -11.10 -0.42
N GLU A 83 6.86 -12.22 -1.13
CA GLU A 83 7.91 -13.23 -1.25
C GLU A 83 8.85 -12.89 -2.40
N ARG A 84 10.15 -12.97 -2.12
CA ARG A 84 11.20 -12.85 -3.13
C ARG A 84 12.34 -13.80 -2.78
N ASN A 85 12.63 -14.75 -3.69
CA ASN A 85 13.70 -15.73 -3.52
C ASN A 85 13.60 -16.54 -2.21
N GLY A 86 12.41 -17.01 -1.87
CA GLY A 86 12.15 -17.78 -0.66
C GLY A 86 12.13 -16.97 0.65
N ARG A 87 12.27 -15.67 0.58
CA ARG A 87 12.24 -14.79 1.76
C ARG A 87 11.07 -13.82 1.68
N TRP A 88 10.49 -13.53 2.83
CA TRP A 88 9.34 -12.65 2.96
C TRP A 88 9.75 -11.27 3.46
N SER A 89 9.15 -10.23 2.88
CA SER A 89 9.30 -8.86 3.35
C SER A 89 7.95 -8.19 3.48
N LEU A 90 7.80 -7.40 4.55
CA LEU A 90 6.61 -6.59 4.77
C LEU A 90 6.78 -5.24 4.08
N GLU A 91 6.03 -5.04 3.00
CA GLU A 91 5.84 -3.71 2.42
C GLU A 91 4.79 -2.98 3.26
N LYS A 92 5.23 -1.93 3.99
CA LYS A 92 4.34 -1.14 4.84
C LYS A 92 3.38 -0.30 4.04
N GLY A 93 2.19 -0.13 4.58
CA GLY A 93 1.19 0.74 4.00
C GLY A 93 1.67 2.19 3.88
N ARG A 94 1.26 2.86 2.82
CA ARG A 94 1.63 4.23 2.53
C ARG A 94 0.54 4.96 1.77
N TRP A 95 0.55 6.27 1.84
CA TRP A 95 -0.24 7.13 1.00
C TRP A 95 0.53 7.49 -0.27
N ASP A 96 -0.12 7.37 -1.44
CA ASP A 96 0.46 7.71 -2.73
C ASP A 96 -0.54 8.51 -3.56
N ARG A 97 -0.07 9.33 -4.50
CA ARG A 97 -0.92 10.04 -5.46
C ARG A 97 -1.41 9.12 -6.58
N GLU A 98 -0.67 8.06 -6.84
CA GLU A 98 -1.06 7.06 -7.80
C GLU A 98 -1.99 6.02 -7.16
N ARG A 99 -3.07 5.70 -7.86
CA ARG A 99 -3.96 4.64 -7.43
C ARG A 99 -3.23 3.30 -7.52
N PHE A 100 -3.28 2.52 -6.46
CA PHE A 100 -2.75 1.16 -6.50
C PHE A 100 -3.56 0.32 -7.50
N VAL A 101 -2.92 -0.08 -8.58
CA VAL A 101 -3.45 -1.06 -9.53
C VAL A 101 -2.63 -2.32 -9.35
N ASP A 102 -3.15 -3.29 -8.61
CA ASP A 102 -2.53 -4.60 -8.56
C ASP A 102 -2.86 -5.39 -9.82
N ASN A 103 -1.93 -5.40 -10.76
CA ASN A 103 -2.04 -6.17 -12.00
C ASN A 103 -1.91 -7.69 -11.81
N ARG A 104 -1.78 -8.19 -10.58
CA ARG A 104 -1.65 -9.62 -10.25
C ARG A 104 -3.00 -10.28 -10.01
N GLY A 105 -3.87 -10.24 -11.02
CA GLY A 105 -5.03 -11.15 -11.06
C GLY A 105 -6.16 -10.85 -10.06
N GLY A 106 -6.71 -9.65 -10.06
CA GLY A 106 -8.01 -9.38 -9.42
C GLY A 106 -7.94 -8.85 -7.99
N MET A 107 -6.83 -8.29 -7.58
CA MET A 107 -6.67 -7.60 -6.29
C MET A 107 -7.07 -6.11 -6.36
N GLY A 108 -7.72 -5.68 -7.44
CA GLY A 108 -8.29 -4.33 -7.49
C GLY A 108 -9.34 -4.19 -6.39
N ASP A 109 -9.44 -3.00 -5.83
CA ASP A 109 -10.45 -2.56 -4.88
C ASP A 109 -11.20 -1.41 -5.55
N ARG A 110 -12.43 -1.68 -6.00
CA ARG A 110 -13.17 -0.76 -6.86
C ARG A 110 -13.82 0.37 -6.09
N ASP A 111 -14.43 0.05 -4.99
CA ASP A 111 -15.15 0.99 -4.12
C ASP A 111 -14.28 1.59 -3.02
N ARG A 112 -13.05 1.05 -2.88
CA ARG A 112 -12.03 1.51 -1.93
C ARG A 112 -12.38 1.28 -0.45
N ASP A 113 -13.14 0.24 -0.20
CA ASP A 113 -13.48 -0.15 1.17
C ASP A 113 -12.34 -0.91 1.87
N GLY A 114 -11.28 -1.26 1.13
CA GLY A 114 -10.11 -2.00 1.62
C GLY A 114 -10.22 -3.50 1.42
N VAL A 115 -11.31 -3.99 0.84
CA VAL A 115 -11.50 -5.39 0.48
C VAL A 115 -11.17 -5.57 -1.01
N PRO A 116 -10.20 -6.42 -1.37
CA PRO A 116 -9.95 -6.70 -2.78
C PRO A 116 -11.18 -7.27 -3.48
N ASN A 117 -11.47 -6.81 -4.70
CA ASN A 117 -12.65 -7.18 -5.51
C ASN A 117 -12.95 -8.70 -5.55
N ARG A 118 -11.93 -9.56 -5.49
CA ARG A 118 -12.12 -11.03 -5.50
C ARG A 118 -12.72 -11.57 -4.21
N PHE A 119 -12.57 -10.85 -3.10
CA PHE A 119 -13.11 -11.23 -1.78
C PHE A 119 -14.27 -10.36 -1.37
N ASP A 120 -14.55 -9.33 -2.15
CA ASP A 120 -15.57 -8.36 -1.89
C ASP A 120 -16.94 -8.89 -2.31
N ARG A 121 -17.92 -8.71 -1.45
CA ARG A 121 -19.31 -9.11 -1.67
C ARG A 121 -20.12 -8.04 -2.37
N ASP A 122 -19.64 -6.80 -2.38
CA ASP A 122 -20.30 -5.63 -2.94
C ASP A 122 -19.21 -4.69 -3.51
N LYS A 123 -18.71 -5.02 -4.72
CA LYS A 123 -17.52 -4.40 -5.33
C LYS A 123 -17.64 -2.93 -5.64
N ASP A 124 -18.83 -2.42 -5.73
CA ASP A 124 -19.09 -1.02 -6.09
C ASP A 124 -19.78 -0.24 -4.96
N ASN A 125 -20.06 -0.95 -3.83
CA ASN A 125 -20.59 -0.40 -2.59
C ASN A 125 -21.92 0.34 -2.79
N ASP A 126 -22.79 -0.21 -3.65
CA ASP A 126 -24.12 0.34 -3.87
C ASP A 126 -25.18 -0.25 -2.90
N GLY A 127 -24.75 -1.16 -2.03
CA GLY A 127 -25.57 -1.86 -1.05
C GLY A 127 -26.21 -3.14 -1.56
N VAL A 128 -25.98 -3.53 -2.82
CA VAL A 128 -26.49 -4.78 -3.42
C VAL A 128 -25.33 -5.77 -3.58
N PRO A 129 -25.36 -6.94 -2.93
CA PRO A 129 -24.30 -7.92 -3.07
C PRO A 129 -24.10 -8.37 -4.52
N ASN A 130 -22.84 -8.50 -4.98
CA ASN A 130 -22.47 -8.88 -6.36
C ASN A 130 -23.25 -10.05 -6.95
N ARG A 131 -23.65 -11.03 -6.13
CA ARG A 131 -24.36 -12.24 -6.57
C ARG A 131 -25.78 -11.97 -7.07
N VAL A 132 -26.39 -10.86 -6.66
CA VAL A 132 -27.79 -10.47 -6.98
C VAL A 132 -27.83 -9.13 -7.70
N ASP A 133 -26.70 -8.44 -7.80
CA ASP A 133 -26.57 -7.20 -8.52
C ASP A 133 -26.44 -7.45 -10.03
N ARG A 134 -27.23 -6.73 -10.83
CA ARG A 134 -27.17 -6.78 -12.30
C ARG A 134 -26.01 -6.00 -12.89
N ALA A 135 -25.40 -5.13 -12.11
CA ALA A 135 -24.28 -4.29 -12.53
C ALA A 135 -23.17 -4.18 -11.47
N PRO A 136 -22.57 -5.31 -10.98
CA PRO A 136 -21.70 -5.39 -9.79
C PRO A 136 -20.39 -4.62 -9.91
N ASN A 137 -20.32 -3.70 -10.82
CA ASN A 137 -19.18 -2.83 -11.05
C ASN A 137 -19.61 -1.37 -11.31
N ASN A 138 -20.86 -1.05 -11.06
CA ASN A 138 -21.42 0.28 -11.33
C ASN A 138 -22.34 0.74 -10.20
N PRO A 139 -21.86 1.57 -9.25
CA PRO A 139 -22.59 1.97 -8.06
C PRO A 139 -23.85 2.81 -8.30
N TYR A 140 -24.19 3.06 -9.56
CA TYR A 140 -25.39 3.81 -9.97
C TYR A 140 -26.46 2.92 -10.62
N ARG A 141 -26.25 1.59 -10.67
CA ARG A 141 -27.18 0.62 -11.27
C ARG A 141 -27.20 -0.64 -10.43
N GLN A 142 -28.38 -1.01 -9.97
CA GLN A 142 -28.68 -2.24 -9.24
C GLN A 142 -29.30 -3.31 -10.14
#